data_ffb9336dc7efeedfc1cb2eee4b38abd5
#
_entry.id   ffb9336dc7efeedfc1cb2eee4b38abd5
#
_cell.length_a   1.000
_cell.length_b   1.000
_cell.length_c   1.000
_cell.angle_alpha   90.00
_cell.angle_beta   90.00
_cell.angle_gamma   90.00
#
_symmetry.space_group_name_H-M   'P 1'
#
loop_
_entity.id
_entity.type
_entity.pdbx_description
1 polymer ?
#
loop_
_entity_poly.entity_id
_entity_poly.type
_entity_poly.pdbx_seq_one_letter_code
_entity_poly.pdbx_strand_id
1 'polypeptide(L)'
;MDFEKLTERARGFVQAAQTIAVREHHQRIVPAHLAKALLDDEQGMAAGLLKAAGGDAKAAQVAVNALVDKQPAVTGSGASQAPGMDGDTIRLIDQAQEIATKAGDQFVTVERLLLAMLLAKGTEVAKALGAAGVTPQALNAAIEKLRGGRTADTAASEDRYDALKRFSRDLTQAARDGKLDPVIGRDEEIRRTIQVLARRTKNNPVLIGEPGVGKTAIAEGLALRIANGDVPDGLKDRKLLSLDMGSLIAGAKYRGDFEERLKGVLDEVKQANGQIILFIDEMHTLVGAGKGEGAMDASNLLKPALARGELHAIGATTLDEYRKHVEKDAALERRFQPVFVGEPTVPDSISILRGLKEKYELHHGVRITDAALVAAATLSNRYIADRFLPDKAIDLMDEAASRLRMEVESKPEEIENLDRRIMQLKIER
;
A
#
# COMPACT_ATOMS: atom_id res chain seq x y z
N MET A 1 8.84 16.20 -30.16
CA MET A 1 8.70 15.54 -28.84
C MET A 1 7.63 16.23 -28.03
N ASP A 2 6.56 15.55 -27.71
CA ASP A 2 5.41 16.11 -26.99
C ASP A 2 5.33 15.44 -25.60
N PHE A 3 5.81 16.15 -24.58
CA PHE A 3 5.80 15.66 -23.20
C PHE A 3 4.39 15.55 -22.61
N GLU A 4 3.40 16.19 -23.23
CA GLU A 4 2.02 16.09 -22.81
C GLU A 4 1.42 14.72 -23.13
N LYS A 5 2.01 14.00 -24.08
CA LYS A 5 1.63 12.62 -24.41
C LYS A 5 2.27 11.54 -23.52
N LEU A 6 3.10 11.91 -22.56
CA LEU A 6 3.58 10.99 -21.53
C LEU A 6 2.55 10.90 -20.41
N THR A 7 2.36 9.71 -19.86
CA THR A 7 1.63 9.55 -18.58
C THR A 7 2.33 10.35 -17.48
N GLU A 8 1.62 10.66 -16.39
CA GLU A 8 2.20 11.38 -15.25
C GLU A 8 3.40 10.62 -14.68
N ARG A 9 3.30 9.29 -14.63
CA ARG A 9 4.36 8.43 -14.15
C ARG A 9 5.57 8.40 -15.10
N ALA A 10 5.34 8.23 -16.38
CA ALA A 10 6.40 8.28 -17.39
C ALA A 10 7.12 9.64 -17.39
N ARG A 11 6.38 10.74 -17.22
CA ARG A 11 6.93 12.10 -17.08
C ARG A 11 7.77 12.24 -15.82
N GLY A 12 7.31 11.66 -14.69
CA GLY A 12 8.06 11.61 -13.44
C GLY A 12 9.42 10.92 -13.59
N PHE A 13 9.49 9.81 -14.31
CA PHE A 13 10.75 9.12 -14.57
C PHE A 13 11.70 9.92 -15.50
N VAL A 14 11.17 10.67 -16.45
CA VAL A 14 12.00 11.57 -17.27
C VAL A 14 12.59 12.71 -16.42
N GLN A 15 11.82 13.26 -15.48
CA GLN A 15 12.31 14.24 -14.50
C GLN A 15 13.35 13.62 -13.54
N ALA A 16 13.12 12.38 -13.07
CA ALA A 16 14.07 11.66 -12.26
C ALA A 16 15.40 11.41 -13.00
N ALA A 17 15.34 11.06 -14.29
CA ALA A 17 16.53 10.93 -15.14
C ALA A 17 17.32 12.25 -15.25
N GLN A 18 16.63 13.38 -15.34
CA GLN A 18 17.27 14.69 -15.31
C GLN A 18 17.93 14.96 -13.95
N THR A 19 17.25 14.63 -12.86
CA THR A 19 17.81 14.78 -11.49
C THR A 19 19.05 13.93 -11.30
N ILE A 20 19.05 12.67 -11.82
CA ILE A 20 20.23 11.80 -11.80
C ILE A 20 21.39 12.45 -12.57
N ALA A 21 21.15 12.94 -13.80
CA ALA A 21 22.17 13.57 -14.61
C ALA A 21 22.78 14.82 -13.91
N VAL A 22 21.96 15.63 -13.24
CA VAL A 22 22.43 16.79 -12.45
C VAL A 22 23.30 16.34 -11.27
N ARG A 23 22.84 15.35 -10.51
CA ARG A 23 23.55 14.84 -9.33
C ARG A 23 24.90 14.25 -9.67
N GLU A 24 25.00 13.53 -10.80
CA GLU A 24 26.23 12.91 -11.28
C GLU A 24 27.08 13.89 -12.14
N HIS A 25 26.70 15.16 -12.22
CA HIS A 25 27.40 16.20 -12.98
C HIS A 25 27.52 15.90 -14.50
N HIS A 26 26.55 15.22 -15.08
CA HIS A 26 26.51 14.93 -16.49
C HIS A 26 25.81 16.06 -17.26
N GLN A 27 26.37 16.47 -18.38
CA GLN A 27 25.81 17.57 -19.21
C GLN A 27 24.68 17.12 -20.13
N ARG A 28 24.47 15.82 -20.31
CA ARG A 28 23.46 15.24 -21.20
C ARG A 28 22.67 14.15 -20.50
N ILE A 29 21.38 14.15 -20.74
CA ILE A 29 20.49 13.06 -20.31
C ILE A 29 20.54 11.99 -21.41
N VAL A 30 21.22 10.89 -21.16
CA VAL A 30 21.32 9.72 -22.06
C VAL A 30 20.31 8.64 -21.67
N PRO A 31 19.98 7.66 -22.54
CA PRO A 31 19.05 6.57 -22.22
C PRO A 31 19.36 5.82 -20.93
N ALA A 32 20.63 5.74 -20.54
CA ALA A 32 21.04 5.10 -19.28
C ALA A 32 20.49 5.79 -18.04
N HIS A 33 20.35 7.12 -18.03
CA HIS A 33 19.74 7.84 -16.90
C HIS A 33 18.24 7.50 -16.75
N LEU A 34 17.53 7.39 -17.86
CA LEU A 34 16.12 7.00 -17.84
C LEU A 34 15.95 5.53 -17.43
N ALA A 35 16.81 4.64 -17.94
CA ALA A 35 16.82 3.24 -17.52
C ALA A 35 17.14 3.09 -16.04
N LYS A 36 18.11 3.86 -15.50
CA LYS A 36 18.44 3.90 -14.08
C LYS A 36 17.23 4.37 -13.26
N ALA A 37 16.61 5.47 -13.63
CA ALA A 37 15.44 5.98 -12.94
C ALA A 37 14.31 4.94 -12.84
N LEU A 38 14.08 4.16 -13.92
CA LEU A 38 13.07 3.11 -13.96
C LEU A 38 13.43 1.89 -13.11
N LEU A 39 14.71 1.53 -12.99
CA LEU A 39 15.18 0.33 -12.30
C LEU A 39 15.55 0.58 -10.84
N ASP A 40 15.80 1.81 -10.43
CA ASP A 40 16.05 2.19 -9.04
C ASP A 40 14.79 2.03 -8.15
N ASP A 41 13.60 1.99 -8.76
CA ASP A 41 12.37 1.55 -8.10
C ASP A 41 12.31 0.01 -8.08
N GLU A 42 12.93 -0.63 -7.08
CA GLU A 42 13.01 -2.10 -6.96
C GLU A 42 11.64 -2.78 -6.87
N GLN A 43 10.64 -2.09 -6.37
CA GLN A 43 9.25 -2.56 -6.29
C GLN A 43 8.40 -2.05 -7.46
N GLY A 44 9.02 -1.28 -8.35
CA GLY A 44 8.37 -0.64 -9.48
C GLY A 44 7.94 -1.61 -10.59
N MET A 45 7.12 -1.06 -11.49
CA MET A 45 6.60 -1.79 -12.64
C MET A 45 7.71 -2.32 -13.55
N ALA A 46 8.79 -1.56 -13.77
CA ALA A 46 9.89 -1.94 -14.65
C ALA A 46 10.60 -3.21 -14.15
N ALA A 47 10.97 -3.26 -12.88
CA ALA A 47 11.60 -4.44 -12.28
C ALA A 47 10.66 -5.67 -12.30
N GLY A 48 9.36 -5.47 -12.03
CA GLY A 48 8.33 -6.50 -12.13
C GLY A 48 8.19 -7.08 -13.53
N LEU A 49 8.15 -6.22 -14.55
CA LEU A 49 8.06 -6.62 -15.96
C LEU A 49 9.31 -7.38 -16.44
N LEU A 50 10.52 -6.96 -16.05
CA LEU A 50 11.74 -7.68 -16.39
C LEU A 50 11.72 -9.10 -15.80
N LYS A 51 11.30 -9.26 -14.55
CA LYS A 51 11.16 -10.58 -13.92
C LYS A 51 10.07 -11.43 -14.60
N ALA A 52 8.92 -10.84 -14.93
CA ALA A 52 7.85 -11.52 -15.65
C ALA A 52 8.25 -11.95 -17.06
N ALA A 53 9.16 -11.21 -17.70
CA ALA A 53 9.76 -11.55 -18.99
C ALA A 53 10.90 -12.59 -18.90
N GLY A 54 11.17 -13.13 -17.69
CA GLY A 54 12.20 -14.15 -17.47
C GLY A 54 13.63 -13.58 -17.27
N GLY A 55 13.78 -12.27 -17.11
CA GLY A 55 15.06 -11.61 -16.90
C GLY A 55 15.43 -11.39 -15.44
N ASP A 56 16.71 -11.08 -15.21
CA ASP A 56 17.24 -10.68 -13.90
C ASP A 56 17.25 -9.15 -13.77
N ALA A 57 16.28 -8.62 -13.03
CA ALA A 57 16.15 -7.18 -12.81
C ALA A 57 17.34 -6.57 -12.03
N LYS A 58 17.97 -7.34 -11.11
CA LYS A 58 19.15 -6.88 -10.38
C LYS A 58 20.38 -6.81 -11.28
N ALA A 59 20.59 -7.81 -12.13
CA ALA A 59 21.66 -7.79 -13.12
C ALA A 59 21.49 -6.63 -14.10
N ALA A 60 20.26 -6.36 -14.56
CA ALA A 60 19.94 -5.21 -15.40
C ALA A 60 20.26 -3.88 -14.70
N GLN A 61 19.88 -3.72 -13.42
CA GLN A 61 20.14 -2.52 -12.63
C GLN A 61 21.66 -2.27 -12.46
N VAL A 62 22.43 -3.31 -12.12
CA VAL A 62 23.89 -3.20 -11.98
C VAL A 62 24.54 -2.80 -13.31
N ALA A 63 24.12 -3.42 -14.42
CA ALA A 63 24.64 -3.10 -15.74
C ALA A 63 24.33 -1.66 -16.15
N VAL A 64 23.10 -1.20 -15.91
CA VAL A 64 22.68 0.18 -16.20
C VAL A 64 23.41 1.20 -15.32
N ASN A 65 23.62 0.91 -14.03
CA ASN A 65 24.41 1.76 -13.15
C ASN A 65 25.84 1.94 -13.69
N ALA A 66 26.47 0.86 -14.10
CA ALA A 66 27.80 0.92 -14.72
C ALA A 66 27.85 1.73 -16.04
N LEU A 67 26.73 1.84 -16.77
CA LEU A 67 26.63 2.70 -17.95
C LEU A 67 26.49 4.18 -17.57
N VAL A 68 25.81 4.50 -16.48
CA VAL A 68 25.73 5.87 -15.95
C VAL A 68 27.09 6.32 -15.44
N ASP A 69 27.79 5.46 -14.67
CA ASP A 69 29.11 5.78 -14.12
C ASP A 69 30.19 6.02 -15.19
N LYS A 70 30.01 5.48 -16.40
CA LYS A 70 30.91 5.71 -17.53
C LYS A 70 30.69 7.03 -18.27
N GLN A 71 29.60 7.76 -17.95
CA GLN A 71 29.34 9.05 -18.60
C GLN A 71 30.34 10.11 -18.13
N PRO A 72 30.77 11.02 -19.02
CA PRO A 72 31.71 12.07 -18.65
C PRO A 72 31.07 13.08 -17.68
N ALA A 73 31.63 13.21 -16.49
CA ALA A 73 31.24 14.22 -15.53
C ALA A 73 32.04 15.52 -15.74
N VAL A 74 31.37 16.68 -15.66
CA VAL A 74 31.99 18.00 -15.78
C VAL A 74 31.92 18.70 -14.44
N THR A 75 33.11 19.00 -13.87
CA THR A 75 33.28 19.75 -12.63
C THR A 75 33.83 21.12 -12.93
N GLY A 76 33.39 22.17 -12.25
CA GLY A 76 33.89 23.56 -12.40
C GLY A 76 32.82 24.53 -12.91
N SER A 77 33.23 25.70 -13.38
CA SER A 77 32.37 26.80 -13.80
C SER A 77 31.46 26.49 -15.01
N GLY A 78 31.65 25.37 -15.70
CA GLY A 78 30.76 24.86 -16.76
C GLY A 78 29.60 24.00 -16.26
N ALA A 79 29.52 23.67 -14.97
CA ALA A 79 28.52 22.79 -14.38
C ALA A 79 27.15 23.47 -14.12
N SER A 80 26.97 24.73 -14.46
CA SER A 80 25.77 25.50 -14.09
C SER A 80 24.64 25.47 -15.13
N GLN A 81 24.77 24.74 -16.25
CA GLN A 81 23.67 24.55 -17.21
C GLN A 81 22.90 23.28 -16.92
N ALA A 82 21.55 23.36 -16.96
CA ALA A 82 20.69 22.18 -16.87
C ALA A 82 21.05 21.19 -18.01
N PRO A 83 21.20 19.89 -17.70
CA PRO A 83 21.56 18.90 -18.71
C PRO A 83 20.51 18.82 -19.81
N GLY A 84 20.95 18.91 -21.04
CA GLY A 84 20.09 18.75 -22.22
C GLY A 84 19.85 17.28 -22.55
N MET A 85 18.72 16.97 -23.19
CA MET A 85 18.51 15.61 -23.70
C MET A 85 19.41 15.34 -24.89
N ASP A 86 20.03 14.16 -24.88
CA ASP A 86 20.81 13.66 -25.98
C ASP A 86 19.87 13.15 -27.12
N GLY A 87 20.40 13.10 -28.35
CA GLY A 87 19.66 12.67 -29.53
C GLY A 87 19.14 11.22 -29.42
N ASP A 88 19.82 10.32 -28.70
CA ASP A 88 19.38 8.94 -28.51
C ASP A 88 18.20 8.86 -27.53
N THR A 89 18.18 9.69 -26.51
CA THR A 89 17.05 9.80 -25.57
C THR A 89 15.81 10.35 -26.26
N ILE A 90 15.96 11.36 -27.12
CA ILE A 90 14.86 11.91 -27.91
C ILE A 90 14.29 10.84 -28.84
N ARG A 91 15.14 10.12 -29.59
CA ARG A 91 14.71 9.04 -30.49
C ARG A 91 14.01 7.91 -29.75
N LEU A 92 14.49 7.58 -28.56
CA LEU A 92 13.88 6.56 -27.73
C LEU A 92 12.45 6.93 -27.31
N ILE A 93 12.21 8.17 -26.90
CA ILE A 93 10.88 8.64 -26.51
C ILE A 93 9.96 8.72 -27.74
N ASP A 94 10.45 9.18 -28.88
CA ASP A 94 9.67 9.17 -30.13
C ASP A 94 9.32 7.74 -30.56
N GLN A 95 10.25 6.79 -30.43
CA GLN A 95 9.99 5.36 -30.67
C GLN A 95 8.95 4.79 -29.71
N ALA A 96 9.00 5.17 -28.42
CA ALA A 96 7.99 4.77 -27.44
C ALA A 96 6.60 5.30 -27.82
N GLN A 97 6.51 6.50 -28.36
CA GLN A 97 5.26 7.08 -28.84
C GLN A 97 4.70 6.33 -30.06
N GLU A 98 5.56 5.90 -31.00
CA GLU A 98 5.13 5.06 -32.12
C GLU A 98 4.60 3.70 -31.63
N ILE A 99 5.29 3.07 -30.66
CA ILE A 99 4.86 1.81 -30.05
C ILE A 99 3.51 1.97 -29.37
N ALA A 100 3.31 3.05 -28.59
CA ALA A 100 2.07 3.38 -27.93
C ALA A 100 0.93 3.54 -28.93
N THR A 101 1.13 4.34 -29.99
CA THR A 101 0.13 4.56 -31.04
C THR A 101 -0.25 3.27 -31.76
N LYS A 102 0.72 2.40 -32.10
CA LYS A 102 0.46 1.07 -32.71
C LYS A 102 -0.36 0.14 -31.79
N ALA A 103 -0.23 0.32 -30.50
CA ALA A 103 -0.98 -0.45 -29.49
C ALA A 103 -2.36 0.16 -29.15
N GLY A 104 -2.74 1.28 -29.78
CA GLY A 104 -4.00 1.98 -29.52
C GLY A 104 -3.97 2.90 -28.30
N ASP A 105 -2.78 3.17 -27.74
CA ASP A 105 -2.61 4.04 -26.58
C ASP A 105 -2.58 5.52 -27.01
N GLN A 106 -3.24 6.39 -26.26
CA GLN A 106 -3.16 7.85 -26.45
C GLN A 106 -1.97 8.46 -25.72
N PHE A 107 -1.49 7.78 -24.67
CA PHE A 107 -0.37 8.21 -23.85
C PHE A 107 0.75 7.16 -23.83
N VAL A 108 2.00 7.66 -23.76
CA VAL A 108 3.18 6.81 -23.59
C VAL A 108 3.34 6.46 -22.12
N THR A 109 3.33 5.18 -21.82
CA THR A 109 3.44 4.59 -20.50
C THR A 109 4.88 4.15 -20.20
N VAL A 110 5.18 3.88 -18.93
CA VAL A 110 6.49 3.38 -18.45
C VAL A 110 6.87 2.07 -19.15
N GLU A 111 5.93 1.15 -19.31
CA GLU A 111 6.20 -0.13 -19.98
C GLU A 111 6.47 0.04 -21.46
N ARG A 112 5.87 1.05 -22.13
CA ARG A 112 6.21 1.36 -23.52
C ARG A 112 7.59 2.01 -23.63
N LEU A 113 7.98 2.84 -22.66
CA LEU A 113 9.36 3.34 -22.57
C LEU A 113 10.36 2.21 -22.39
N LEU A 114 10.08 1.26 -21.49
CA LEU A 114 10.95 0.10 -21.24
C LEU A 114 11.08 -0.78 -22.50
N LEU A 115 9.98 -1.02 -23.22
CA LEU A 115 9.99 -1.76 -24.47
C LEU A 115 10.78 -1.02 -25.56
N ALA A 116 10.63 0.29 -25.66
CA ALA A 116 11.42 1.11 -26.60
C ALA A 116 12.92 1.03 -26.30
N MET A 117 13.32 1.05 -25.02
CA MET A 117 14.73 0.87 -24.64
C MET A 117 15.30 -0.44 -25.13
N LEU A 118 14.55 -1.52 -25.01
CA LEU A 118 14.99 -2.85 -25.44
C LEU A 118 14.99 -3.00 -26.96
N LEU A 119 14.11 -2.29 -27.66
CA LEU A 119 14.03 -2.25 -29.13
C LEU A 119 15.03 -1.28 -29.78
N ALA A 120 15.62 -0.37 -29.03
CA ALA A 120 16.61 0.60 -29.52
C ALA A 120 17.95 -0.10 -29.85
N LYS A 121 17.97 -0.87 -30.96
CA LYS A 121 19.13 -1.66 -31.38
C LYS A 121 20.38 -0.77 -31.53
N GLY A 122 21.48 -1.24 -30.94
CA GLY A 122 22.77 -0.54 -30.97
C GLY A 122 23.07 0.31 -29.75
N THR A 123 22.07 0.61 -28.89
CA THR A 123 22.31 1.30 -27.62
C THR A 123 22.88 0.36 -26.57
N GLU A 124 23.74 0.91 -25.69
CA GLU A 124 24.31 0.14 -24.58
C GLU A 124 23.24 -0.32 -23.59
N VAL A 125 22.15 0.44 -23.43
CA VAL A 125 21.00 0.08 -22.58
C VAL A 125 20.29 -1.17 -23.13
N ALA A 126 20.04 -1.22 -24.45
CA ALA A 126 19.43 -2.43 -25.06
C ALA A 126 20.30 -3.67 -24.89
N LYS A 127 21.63 -3.52 -24.98
CA LYS A 127 22.58 -4.61 -24.73
C LYS A 127 22.55 -5.06 -23.27
N ALA A 128 22.53 -4.11 -22.32
CA ALA A 128 22.47 -4.40 -20.88
C ALA A 128 21.19 -5.15 -20.50
N LEU A 129 20.02 -4.68 -20.98
CA LEU A 129 18.74 -5.36 -20.75
C LEU A 129 18.68 -6.75 -21.41
N GLY A 130 19.22 -6.88 -22.63
CA GLY A 130 19.32 -8.17 -23.34
C GLY A 130 20.25 -9.16 -22.63
N ALA A 131 21.40 -8.70 -22.12
CA ALA A 131 22.32 -9.51 -21.33
C ALA A 131 21.72 -10.00 -20.00
N ALA A 132 20.77 -9.25 -19.45
CA ALA A 132 19.99 -9.67 -18.30
C ALA A 132 18.89 -10.71 -18.62
N GLY A 133 18.86 -11.24 -19.85
CA GLY A 133 17.95 -12.31 -20.27
C GLY A 133 16.59 -11.85 -20.79
N VAL A 134 16.38 -10.54 -21.01
CA VAL A 134 15.10 -10.02 -21.48
C VAL A 134 15.07 -9.93 -23.00
N THR A 135 14.04 -10.51 -23.62
CA THR A 135 13.78 -10.35 -25.06
C THR A 135 12.59 -9.42 -25.30
N PRO A 136 12.55 -8.68 -26.43
CA PRO A 136 11.43 -7.81 -26.74
C PRO A 136 10.08 -8.55 -26.80
N GLN A 137 10.06 -9.78 -27.29
CA GLN A 137 8.86 -10.61 -27.37
C GLN A 137 8.35 -11.00 -25.98
N ALA A 138 9.25 -11.46 -25.09
CA ALA A 138 8.88 -11.84 -23.73
C ALA A 138 8.41 -10.63 -22.92
N LEU A 139 9.07 -9.47 -23.08
CA LEU A 139 8.66 -8.23 -22.42
C LEU A 139 7.30 -7.76 -22.93
N ASN A 140 7.04 -7.77 -24.25
CA ASN A 140 5.74 -7.39 -24.78
C ASN A 140 4.63 -8.34 -24.31
N ALA A 141 4.87 -9.64 -24.25
CA ALA A 141 3.91 -10.60 -23.69
C ALA A 141 3.61 -10.33 -22.19
N ALA A 142 4.63 -9.99 -21.42
CA ALA A 142 4.45 -9.60 -20.02
C ALA A 142 3.63 -8.29 -19.88
N ILE A 143 3.87 -7.31 -20.75
CA ILE A 143 3.10 -6.06 -20.83
C ILE A 143 1.62 -6.34 -21.15
N GLU A 144 1.34 -7.14 -22.17
CA GLU A 144 -0.03 -7.48 -22.55
C GLU A 144 -0.77 -8.24 -21.43
N LYS A 145 -0.07 -9.11 -20.72
CA LYS A 145 -0.62 -9.81 -19.56
C LYS A 145 -0.91 -8.85 -18.40
N LEU A 146 -0.02 -7.89 -18.12
CA LEU A 146 -0.22 -6.86 -17.09
C LEU A 146 -1.42 -5.98 -17.43
N ARG A 147 -1.54 -5.58 -18.70
CA ARG A 147 -2.60 -4.69 -19.16
C ARG A 147 -3.97 -5.35 -19.25
N GLY A 148 -4.05 -6.66 -19.49
CA GLY A 148 -5.32 -7.38 -19.63
C GLY A 148 -6.22 -6.78 -20.72
N GLY A 149 -5.65 -6.31 -21.84
CA GLY A 149 -6.37 -5.70 -22.96
C GLY A 149 -6.77 -4.23 -22.76
N ARG A 150 -6.29 -3.56 -21.71
CA ARG A 150 -6.54 -2.12 -21.44
C ARG A 150 -5.61 -1.23 -22.26
N THR A 151 -6.14 -0.07 -22.71
CA THR A 151 -5.38 1.00 -23.39
C THR A 151 -5.10 2.16 -22.43
N ALA A 152 -4.05 2.93 -22.73
CA ALA A 152 -3.68 4.12 -21.97
C ALA A 152 -4.35 5.36 -22.59
N ASP A 153 -5.59 5.64 -22.17
CA ASP A 153 -6.42 6.70 -22.72
C ASP A 153 -6.35 8.01 -21.91
N THR A 154 -5.75 7.96 -20.71
CA THR A 154 -5.56 9.12 -19.82
C THR A 154 -4.13 9.18 -19.31
N ALA A 155 -3.70 10.35 -18.85
CA ALA A 155 -2.38 10.54 -18.26
C ALA A 155 -2.15 9.70 -16.99
N ALA A 156 -3.20 9.32 -16.27
CA ALA A 156 -3.17 8.50 -15.05
C ALA A 156 -3.46 7.00 -15.30
N SER A 157 -3.50 6.55 -16.56
CA SER A 157 -3.88 5.17 -16.92
C SER A 157 -3.03 4.09 -16.23
N GLU A 158 -1.77 4.38 -15.90
CA GLU A 158 -0.88 3.45 -15.21
C GLU A 158 -1.25 3.23 -13.74
N ASP A 159 -2.01 4.12 -13.14
CA ASP A 159 -2.50 3.94 -11.77
C ASP A 159 -3.53 2.79 -11.67
N ARG A 160 -4.05 2.33 -12.80
CA ARG A 160 -4.92 1.16 -12.90
C ARG A 160 -4.17 -0.18 -12.97
N TYR A 161 -2.85 -0.16 -13.17
CA TYR A 161 -2.04 -1.38 -13.25
C TYR A 161 -1.43 -1.69 -11.90
N ASP A 162 -1.45 -2.96 -11.48
CA ASP A 162 -0.99 -3.39 -10.16
C ASP A 162 -1.69 -2.62 -9.00
N ALA A 163 -2.93 -2.16 -9.23
CA ALA A 163 -3.65 -1.31 -8.29
C ALA A 163 -3.86 -2.02 -6.94
N LEU A 164 -4.15 -3.33 -6.95
CA LEU A 164 -4.27 -4.12 -5.72
C LEU A 164 -2.96 -4.14 -4.93
N LYS A 165 -1.83 -4.32 -5.60
CA LYS A 165 -0.52 -4.36 -4.94
C LYS A 165 -0.12 -2.99 -4.36
N ARG A 166 -0.51 -1.91 -5.02
CA ARG A 166 -0.17 -0.54 -4.62
C ARG A 166 -1.07 0.00 -3.53
N PHE A 167 -2.37 -0.33 -3.58
CA PHE A 167 -3.41 0.27 -2.75
C PHE A 167 -4.06 -0.72 -1.79
N SER A 168 -3.48 -1.92 -1.63
CA SER A 168 -3.93 -2.87 -0.62
C SER A 168 -2.78 -3.65 0.01
N ARG A 169 -3.02 -4.10 1.25
CA ARG A 169 -2.14 -5.00 1.98
C ARG A 169 -2.73 -6.40 1.98
N ASP A 170 -1.96 -7.40 1.55
CA ASP A 170 -2.39 -8.80 1.59
C ASP A 170 -2.27 -9.35 3.01
N LEU A 171 -3.41 -9.41 3.73
CA LEU A 171 -3.49 -9.94 5.09
C LEU A 171 -3.24 -11.46 5.12
N THR A 172 -3.68 -12.18 4.08
CA THR A 172 -3.49 -13.64 3.99
C THR A 172 -2.01 -13.97 3.81
N GLN A 173 -1.29 -13.18 3.01
CA GLN A 173 0.16 -13.34 2.87
C GLN A 173 0.89 -12.94 4.16
N ALA A 174 0.49 -11.84 4.80
CA ALA A 174 1.04 -11.42 6.08
C ALA A 174 0.82 -12.47 7.18
N ALA A 175 -0.33 -13.16 7.17
CA ALA A 175 -0.60 -14.29 8.06
C ALA A 175 0.37 -15.47 7.82
N ARG A 176 0.57 -15.85 6.55
CA ARG A 176 1.54 -16.91 6.18
C ARG A 176 2.98 -16.57 6.55
N ASP A 177 3.33 -15.30 6.45
CA ASP A 177 4.66 -14.79 6.81
C ASP A 177 4.85 -14.63 8.35
N GLY A 178 3.81 -14.91 9.17
CA GLY A 178 3.86 -14.74 10.64
C GLY A 178 3.93 -13.28 11.10
N LYS A 179 3.51 -12.33 10.26
CA LYS A 179 3.58 -10.89 10.54
C LYS A 179 2.34 -10.33 11.24
N LEU A 180 1.28 -11.13 11.37
CA LEU A 180 0.07 -10.73 12.07
C LEU A 180 0.14 -11.11 13.56
N ASP A 181 -0.55 -10.32 14.36
CA ASP A 181 -0.73 -10.60 15.76
C ASP A 181 -1.73 -11.73 16.00
N PRO A 182 -1.59 -12.53 17.07
CA PRO A 182 -2.61 -13.51 17.43
C PRO A 182 -3.90 -12.80 17.83
N VAL A 183 -5.02 -13.26 17.28
CA VAL A 183 -6.33 -12.70 17.60
C VAL A 183 -6.98 -13.58 18.68
N ILE A 184 -7.32 -12.96 19.79
CA ILE A 184 -7.83 -13.64 21.01
C ILE A 184 -9.20 -13.08 21.33
N GLY A 185 -10.13 -13.97 21.74
CA GLY A 185 -11.45 -13.58 22.24
C GLY A 185 -12.41 -13.02 21.17
N ARG A 186 -12.16 -13.29 19.88
CA ARG A 186 -13.03 -12.85 18.76
C ARG A 186 -13.54 -14.00 17.89
N ASP A 187 -13.57 -15.22 18.44
CA ASP A 187 -13.93 -16.42 17.69
C ASP A 187 -15.38 -16.41 17.19
N GLU A 188 -16.31 -15.85 17.95
CA GLU A 188 -17.71 -15.76 17.57
C GLU A 188 -17.91 -14.80 16.41
N GLU A 189 -17.31 -13.62 16.47
CA GLU A 189 -17.42 -12.61 15.42
C GLU A 189 -16.72 -13.08 14.14
N ILE A 190 -15.55 -13.72 14.22
CA ILE A 190 -14.88 -14.32 13.06
C ILE A 190 -15.75 -15.43 12.47
N ARG A 191 -16.29 -16.32 13.28
CA ARG A 191 -17.21 -17.39 12.79
C ARG A 191 -18.45 -16.80 12.14
N ARG A 192 -19.02 -15.75 12.73
CA ARG A 192 -20.17 -15.06 12.14
C ARG A 192 -19.82 -14.39 10.81
N THR A 193 -18.65 -13.78 10.69
CA THR A 193 -18.12 -13.20 9.46
C THR A 193 -17.96 -14.26 8.37
N ILE A 194 -17.38 -15.41 8.69
CA ILE A 194 -17.25 -16.57 7.79
C ILE A 194 -18.64 -17.06 7.33
N GLN A 195 -19.59 -17.18 8.27
CA GLN A 195 -20.95 -17.61 7.96
C GLN A 195 -21.65 -16.63 6.99
N VAL A 196 -21.46 -15.33 7.18
CA VAL A 196 -22.01 -14.30 6.29
C VAL A 196 -21.38 -14.40 4.89
N LEU A 197 -20.06 -14.53 4.79
CA LEU A 197 -19.34 -14.68 3.51
C LEU A 197 -19.79 -15.91 2.71
N ALA A 198 -20.23 -16.98 3.39
CA ALA A 198 -20.73 -18.21 2.76
C ALA A 198 -22.20 -18.12 2.30
N ARG A 199 -22.91 -17.03 2.57
CA ARG A 199 -24.32 -16.86 2.16
C ARG A 199 -24.43 -16.62 0.66
N ARG A 200 -25.60 -16.94 0.10
CA ARG A 200 -25.93 -16.66 -1.30
C ARG A 200 -26.26 -15.19 -1.54
N THR A 201 -26.88 -14.53 -0.56
CA THR A 201 -27.29 -13.12 -0.62
C THR A 201 -26.90 -12.43 0.68
N LYS A 202 -26.74 -11.10 0.67
CA LYS A 202 -26.22 -10.33 1.82
C LYS A 202 -24.93 -10.97 2.37
N ASN A 203 -24.02 -11.31 1.45
CA ASN A 203 -22.83 -12.08 1.73
C ASN A 203 -21.59 -11.19 2.00
N ASN A 204 -21.80 -9.89 2.19
CA ASN A 204 -20.76 -8.96 2.59
C ASN A 204 -20.99 -8.56 4.05
N PRO A 205 -20.17 -9.01 5.01
CA PRO A 205 -20.29 -8.59 6.40
C PRO A 205 -19.84 -7.14 6.59
N VAL A 206 -20.52 -6.42 7.47
CA VAL A 206 -20.06 -5.13 8.01
C VAL A 206 -19.83 -5.29 9.51
N LEU A 207 -18.61 -5.12 9.94
CA LEU A 207 -18.21 -5.12 11.34
C LEU A 207 -18.59 -3.77 11.95
N ILE A 208 -19.53 -3.78 12.88
CA ILE A 208 -20.09 -2.57 13.49
C ILE A 208 -19.71 -2.53 14.96
N GLY A 209 -19.00 -1.50 15.39
CA GLY A 209 -18.61 -1.33 16.78
C GLY A 209 -17.89 -0.02 17.00
N GLU A 210 -17.69 0.34 18.23
CA GLU A 210 -16.98 1.55 18.63
C GLU A 210 -15.52 1.55 18.18
N PRO A 211 -14.86 2.71 18.07
CA PRO A 211 -13.43 2.77 17.79
C PRO A 211 -12.63 2.01 18.85
N GLY A 212 -11.59 1.28 18.43
CA GLY A 212 -10.69 0.58 19.35
C GLY A 212 -11.20 -0.76 19.92
N VAL A 213 -12.42 -1.22 19.56
CA VAL A 213 -12.92 -2.54 20.02
C VAL A 213 -12.30 -3.73 19.29
N GLY A 214 -11.48 -3.51 18.25
CA GLY A 214 -10.77 -4.58 17.54
C GLY A 214 -11.47 -5.08 16.27
N LYS A 215 -12.19 -4.22 15.53
CA LYS A 215 -12.79 -4.58 14.23
C LYS A 215 -11.77 -5.08 13.22
N THR A 216 -10.65 -4.41 13.09
CA THR A 216 -9.54 -4.79 12.20
C THR A 216 -8.94 -6.13 12.59
N ALA A 217 -8.82 -6.42 13.89
CA ALA A 217 -8.33 -7.70 14.40
C ALA A 217 -9.21 -8.89 13.93
N ILE A 218 -10.52 -8.70 13.76
CA ILE A 218 -11.41 -9.75 13.22
C ILE A 218 -11.04 -10.09 11.77
N ALA A 219 -10.71 -9.09 10.94
CA ALA A 219 -10.24 -9.33 9.58
C ALA A 219 -8.88 -10.04 9.58
N GLU A 220 -7.97 -9.66 10.46
CA GLU A 220 -6.67 -10.34 10.63
C GLU A 220 -6.84 -11.77 11.13
N GLY A 221 -7.75 -12.02 12.10
CA GLY A 221 -8.10 -13.36 12.56
C GLY A 221 -8.70 -14.24 11.47
N LEU A 222 -9.53 -13.66 10.59
CA LEU A 222 -10.03 -14.37 9.42
C LEU A 222 -8.89 -14.71 8.45
N ALA A 223 -7.95 -13.80 8.22
CA ALA A 223 -6.77 -14.04 7.38
C ALA A 223 -5.91 -15.17 7.94
N LEU A 224 -5.69 -15.23 9.26
CA LEU A 224 -5.00 -16.32 9.95
C LEU A 224 -5.72 -17.66 9.75
N ARG A 225 -7.04 -17.71 9.89
CA ARG A 225 -7.82 -18.94 9.63
C ARG A 225 -7.78 -19.38 8.17
N ILE A 226 -7.84 -18.45 7.20
CA ILE A 226 -7.68 -18.76 5.78
C ILE A 226 -6.28 -19.34 5.52
N ALA A 227 -5.23 -18.71 6.05
CA ALA A 227 -3.85 -19.16 5.89
C ALA A 227 -3.60 -20.55 6.46
N ASN A 228 -4.25 -20.89 7.59
CA ASN A 228 -4.17 -22.18 8.25
C ASN A 228 -5.14 -23.23 7.68
N GLY A 229 -6.01 -22.85 6.74
CA GLY A 229 -7.03 -23.74 6.16
C GLY A 229 -8.22 -24.04 7.09
N ASP A 230 -8.37 -23.30 8.21
CA ASP A 230 -9.45 -23.43 9.18
C ASP A 230 -10.68 -22.62 8.78
N VAL A 231 -11.11 -22.82 7.55
CA VAL A 231 -12.30 -22.20 6.94
C VAL A 231 -13.00 -23.20 5.99
N PRO A 232 -14.29 -22.99 5.68
CA PRO A 232 -14.97 -23.78 4.67
C PRO A 232 -14.24 -23.80 3.32
N ASP A 233 -14.37 -24.88 2.55
CA ASP A 233 -13.66 -25.10 1.28
C ASP A 233 -13.80 -23.92 0.30
N GLY A 234 -14.94 -23.28 0.24
CA GLY A 234 -15.16 -22.09 -0.60
C GLY A 234 -14.35 -20.84 -0.23
N LEU A 235 -13.64 -20.85 0.91
CA LEU A 235 -12.82 -19.74 1.38
C LEU A 235 -11.33 -20.07 1.47
N LYS A 236 -10.92 -21.35 1.37
CA LYS A 236 -9.53 -21.80 1.58
C LYS A 236 -8.51 -21.17 0.63
N ASP A 237 -8.92 -20.95 -0.63
CA ASP A 237 -8.04 -20.42 -1.68
C ASP A 237 -8.22 -18.91 -1.90
N ARG A 238 -9.04 -18.26 -1.06
CA ARG A 238 -9.27 -16.83 -1.19
C ARG A 238 -8.16 -16.03 -0.51
N LYS A 239 -7.91 -14.85 -1.07
CA LYS A 239 -7.02 -13.85 -0.50
C LYS A 239 -7.86 -12.76 0.18
N LEU A 240 -7.47 -12.38 1.38
CA LEU A 240 -8.04 -11.24 2.07
C LEU A 240 -7.09 -10.05 1.95
N LEU A 241 -7.51 -9.02 1.24
CA LEU A 241 -6.74 -7.81 1.00
C LEU A 241 -7.37 -6.64 1.76
N SER A 242 -6.59 -5.94 2.56
CA SER A 242 -7.01 -4.70 3.23
C SER A 242 -6.75 -3.51 2.33
N LEU A 243 -7.79 -2.76 2.00
CA LEU A 243 -7.70 -1.55 1.19
C LEU A 243 -7.04 -0.42 1.99
N ASP A 244 -5.99 0.16 1.44
CA ASP A 244 -5.29 1.30 2.05
C ASP A 244 -5.90 2.62 1.53
N MET A 245 -6.81 3.17 2.30
CA MET A 245 -7.46 4.44 2.00
C MET A 245 -6.48 5.61 1.95
N GLY A 246 -5.45 5.59 2.83
CA GLY A 246 -4.42 6.61 2.85
C GLY A 246 -3.65 6.66 1.53
N SER A 247 -3.21 5.52 1.03
CA SER A 247 -2.50 5.43 -0.25
C SER A 247 -3.37 5.77 -1.46
N LEU A 248 -4.68 5.48 -1.41
CA LEU A 248 -5.62 5.87 -2.48
C LEU A 248 -5.78 7.39 -2.59
N ILE A 249 -5.78 8.09 -1.45
CA ILE A 249 -5.99 9.54 -1.37
C ILE A 249 -4.67 10.30 -1.52
N ALA A 250 -3.56 9.77 -1.00
CA ALA A 250 -2.26 10.43 -1.03
C ALA A 250 -1.83 10.78 -2.45
N GLY A 251 -1.54 12.07 -2.70
CA GLY A 251 -1.11 12.58 -4.01
C GLY A 251 -2.21 12.64 -5.08
N ALA A 252 -3.47 12.31 -4.77
CA ALA A 252 -4.60 12.59 -5.65
C ALA A 252 -4.91 14.09 -5.59
N LYS A 253 -4.56 14.83 -6.65
CA LYS A 253 -4.82 16.29 -6.73
C LYS A 253 -6.28 16.59 -7.06
N TYR A 254 -6.94 15.68 -7.76
CA TYR A 254 -8.30 15.82 -8.21
C TYR A 254 -9.13 14.59 -7.82
N ARG A 255 -10.43 14.76 -7.70
CA ARG A 255 -11.40 13.69 -7.47
C ARG A 255 -11.27 12.54 -8.48
N GLY A 256 -10.97 12.87 -9.74
CA GLY A 256 -10.80 11.89 -10.81
C GLY A 256 -9.66 10.88 -10.56
N ASP A 257 -8.56 11.33 -9.95
CA ASP A 257 -7.40 10.47 -9.67
C ASP A 257 -7.75 9.37 -8.67
N PHE A 258 -8.47 9.72 -7.60
CA PHE A 258 -8.97 8.76 -6.62
C PHE A 258 -9.96 7.75 -7.24
N GLU A 259 -10.93 8.25 -8.02
CA GLU A 259 -11.91 7.40 -8.70
C GLU A 259 -11.22 6.42 -9.67
N GLU A 260 -10.19 6.87 -10.36
CA GLU A 260 -9.42 6.05 -11.30
C GLU A 260 -8.61 4.95 -10.59
N ARG A 261 -7.95 5.28 -9.47
CA ARG A 261 -7.24 4.31 -8.62
C ARG A 261 -8.19 3.26 -8.04
N LEU A 262 -9.31 3.68 -7.47
CA LEU A 262 -10.31 2.77 -6.93
C LEU A 262 -10.92 1.89 -8.02
N LYS A 263 -11.18 2.44 -9.21
CA LYS A 263 -11.64 1.68 -10.37
C LYS A 263 -10.61 0.62 -10.77
N GLY A 264 -9.32 0.95 -10.75
CA GLY A 264 -8.23 -0.01 -10.99
C GLY A 264 -8.27 -1.18 -10.01
N VAL A 265 -8.41 -0.90 -8.71
CA VAL A 265 -8.56 -1.94 -7.66
C VAL A 265 -9.77 -2.82 -7.93
N LEU A 266 -10.94 -2.22 -8.21
CA LEU A 266 -12.17 -2.96 -8.45
C LEU A 266 -12.10 -3.82 -9.72
N ASP A 267 -11.45 -3.34 -10.77
CA ASP A 267 -11.30 -4.09 -12.02
C ASP A 267 -10.37 -5.31 -11.82
N GLU A 268 -9.30 -5.20 -11.02
CA GLU A 268 -8.45 -6.35 -10.67
C GLU A 268 -9.17 -7.34 -9.76
N VAL A 269 -9.97 -6.88 -8.79
CA VAL A 269 -10.82 -7.75 -7.96
C VAL A 269 -11.81 -8.54 -8.81
N LYS A 270 -12.44 -7.91 -9.80
CA LYS A 270 -13.36 -8.58 -10.73
C LYS A 270 -12.64 -9.65 -11.57
N GLN A 271 -11.44 -9.35 -12.09
CA GLN A 271 -10.65 -10.28 -12.87
C GLN A 271 -10.22 -11.51 -12.07
N ALA A 272 -10.10 -11.38 -10.76
CA ALA A 272 -9.81 -12.49 -9.85
C ALA A 272 -11.00 -13.44 -9.61
N ASN A 273 -12.16 -13.22 -10.26
CA ASN A 273 -13.31 -14.11 -10.25
C ASN A 273 -13.71 -14.64 -8.86
N GLY A 274 -13.80 -13.74 -7.89
CA GLY A 274 -14.21 -14.06 -6.52
C GLY A 274 -13.13 -14.68 -5.64
N GLN A 275 -11.88 -14.78 -6.09
CA GLN A 275 -10.76 -15.25 -5.27
C GLN A 275 -10.29 -14.22 -4.25
N ILE A 276 -10.71 -12.97 -4.38
CA ILE A 276 -10.32 -11.87 -3.52
C ILE A 276 -11.49 -11.41 -2.66
N ILE A 277 -11.24 -11.25 -1.38
CA ILE A 277 -12.12 -10.58 -0.42
C ILE A 277 -11.43 -9.27 -0.05
N LEU A 278 -12.13 -8.15 -0.22
CA LEU A 278 -11.60 -6.83 0.07
C LEU A 278 -12.06 -6.38 1.46
N PHE A 279 -11.14 -6.15 2.38
CA PHE A 279 -11.43 -5.52 3.66
C PHE A 279 -11.33 -4.01 3.52
N ILE A 280 -12.38 -3.30 3.92
CA ILE A 280 -12.51 -1.85 3.84
C ILE A 280 -12.73 -1.32 5.26
N ASP A 281 -11.67 -0.84 5.87
CA ASP A 281 -11.80 -0.16 7.15
C ASP A 281 -12.39 1.24 6.95
N GLU A 282 -13.10 1.73 7.95
CA GLU A 282 -13.83 3.00 7.88
C GLU A 282 -14.65 3.15 6.58
N MET A 283 -15.40 2.09 6.20
CA MET A 283 -16.09 2.06 4.91
C MET A 283 -17.03 3.24 4.66
N HIS A 284 -17.45 3.93 5.72
CA HIS A 284 -18.26 5.14 5.63
C HIS A 284 -17.56 6.26 4.86
N THR A 285 -16.22 6.30 4.85
CA THR A 285 -15.43 7.28 4.10
C THR A 285 -15.61 7.11 2.59
N LEU A 286 -15.80 5.88 2.11
CA LEU A 286 -16.07 5.57 0.70
C LEU A 286 -17.53 5.77 0.30
N VAL A 287 -18.47 5.60 1.25
CA VAL A 287 -19.91 5.54 0.97
C VAL A 287 -20.62 6.85 1.29
N GLY A 288 -20.09 7.64 2.22
CA GLY A 288 -20.79 8.80 2.78
C GLY A 288 -20.23 10.16 2.41
N ALA A 289 -19.09 10.22 1.79
CA ALA A 289 -18.35 11.45 1.53
C ALA A 289 -18.99 12.39 0.47
N GLY A 290 -20.05 11.98 -0.21
CA GLY A 290 -20.62 12.68 -1.37
C GLY A 290 -21.51 13.90 -1.10
N LYS A 291 -21.69 14.35 0.15
CA LYS A 291 -22.62 15.47 0.47
C LYS A 291 -21.94 16.80 0.82
N GLY A 292 -20.61 16.87 0.80
CA GLY A 292 -19.85 18.13 0.99
C GLY A 292 -19.16 18.53 -0.31
N GLU A 293 -18.99 19.83 -0.56
CA GLU A 293 -18.16 20.34 -1.65
C GLU A 293 -16.73 19.78 -1.50
N GLY A 294 -16.31 18.87 -2.41
CA GLY A 294 -14.99 18.24 -2.40
C GLY A 294 -14.93 16.82 -1.83
N ALA A 295 -16.05 16.26 -1.34
CA ALA A 295 -16.06 14.90 -0.78
C ALA A 295 -16.10 13.80 -1.86
N MET A 296 -15.31 12.74 -1.65
CA MET A 296 -15.14 11.62 -2.59
C MET A 296 -16.27 10.59 -2.41
N ASP A 297 -17.20 10.49 -3.38
CA ASP A 297 -18.28 9.48 -3.35
C ASP A 297 -17.92 8.30 -4.24
N ALA A 298 -17.38 7.25 -3.65
CA ALA A 298 -17.07 6.00 -4.32
C ALA A 298 -18.27 5.04 -4.40
N SER A 299 -19.41 5.39 -3.82
CA SER A 299 -20.61 4.53 -3.80
C SER A 299 -21.03 4.11 -5.20
N ASN A 300 -20.94 5.04 -6.17
CA ASN A 300 -21.33 4.76 -7.56
C ASN A 300 -20.42 3.75 -8.26
N LEU A 301 -19.19 3.58 -7.79
CA LEU A 301 -18.25 2.56 -8.29
C LEU A 301 -18.47 1.20 -7.60
N LEU A 302 -18.74 1.20 -6.28
CA LEU A 302 -18.90 -0.01 -5.48
C LEU A 302 -20.26 -0.69 -5.71
N LYS A 303 -21.36 0.09 -5.78
CA LYS A 303 -22.74 -0.43 -5.92
C LYS A 303 -22.92 -1.40 -7.08
N PRO A 304 -22.47 -1.10 -8.32
CA PRO A 304 -22.62 -2.04 -9.44
C PRO A 304 -21.85 -3.35 -9.22
N ALA A 305 -20.64 -3.29 -8.69
CA ALA A 305 -19.80 -4.47 -8.43
C ALA A 305 -20.41 -5.38 -7.34
N LEU A 306 -20.90 -4.78 -6.25
CA LEU A 306 -21.64 -5.48 -5.19
C LEU A 306 -22.96 -6.05 -5.71
N ALA A 307 -23.69 -5.30 -6.56
CA ALA A 307 -24.97 -5.74 -7.11
C ALA A 307 -24.86 -6.98 -8.00
N ARG A 308 -23.79 -7.06 -8.79
CA ARG A 308 -23.53 -8.21 -9.68
C ARG A 308 -22.81 -9.37 -8.97
N GLY A 309 -22.42 -9.21 -7.68
CA GLY A 309 -21.65 -10.22 -6.96
C GLY A 309 -20.19 -10.35 -7.44
N GLU A 310 -19.69 -9.35 -8.16
CA GLU A 310 -18.31 -9.28 -8.66
C GLU A 310 -17.32 -8.88 -7.56
N LEU A 311 -17.81 -8.27 -6.48
CA LEU A 311 -17.05 -7.83 -5.33
C LEU A 311 -17.54 -8.55 -4.07
N HIS A 312 -16.62 -9.22 -3.37
CA HIS A 312 -16.79 -9.67 -2.01
C HIS A 312 -16.04 -8.73 -1.07
N ALA A 313 -16.74 -8.12 -0.12
CA ALA A 313 -16.17 -7.13 0.77
C ALA A 313 -16.54 -7.38 2.23
N ILE A 314 -15.63 -7.06 3.12
CA ILE A 314 -15.85 -6.93 4.57
C ILE A 314 -15.69 -5.45 4.89
N GLY A 315 -16.74 -4.80 5.34
CA GLY A 315 -16.66 -3.42 5.82
C GLY A 315 -16.42 -3.36 7.32
N ALA A 316 -15.79 -2.29 7.79
CA ALA A 316 -15.75 -1.94 9.21
C ALA A 316 -16.18 -0.49 9.38
N THR A 317 -17.00 -0.20 10.40
CA THR A 317 -17.51 1.16 10.67
C THR A 317 -18.09 1.24 12.10
N THR A 318 -18.45 2.44 12.53
CA THR A 318 -19.22 2.64 13.77
C THR A 318 -20.72 2.48 13.55
N LEU A 319 -21.49 2.31 14.62
CA LEU A 319 -22.95 2.16 14.52
C LEU A 319 -23.61 3.41 13.94
N ASP A 320 -23.17 4.58 14.34
CA ASP A 320 -23.75 5.85 13.89
C ASP A 320 -23.47 6.08 12.39
N GLU A 321 -22.26 5.80 11.94
CA GLU A 321 -21.89 5.93 10.52
C GLU A 321 -22.60 4.86 9.66
N TYR A 322 -22.77 3.64 10.19
CA TYR A 322 -23.55 2.61 9.52
C TYR A 322 -25.00 3.06 9.27
N ARG A 323 -25.68 3.56 10.31
CA ARG A 323 -27.05 4.07 10.20
C ARG A 323 -27.16 5.25 9.26
N LYS A 324 -26.17 6.12 9.26
CA LYS A 324 -26.16 7.36 8.46
C LYS A 324 -25.91 7.09 6.97
N HIS A 325 -25.01 6.18 6.64
CA HIS A 325 -24.49 6.02 5.29
C HIS A 325 -24.84 4.70 4.61
N VAL A 326 -24.98 3.57 5.33
CA VAL A 326 -25.21 2.24 4.75
C VAL A 326 -26.68 1.86 4.84
N GLU A 327 -27.29 1.98 6.01
CA GLU A 327 -28.68 1.55 6.25
C GLU A 327 -29.69 2.38 5.45
N LYS A 328 -29.42 3.66 5.22
CA LYS A 328 -30.27 4.54 4.40
C LYS A 328 -30.16 4.30 2.91
N ASP A 329 -29.15 3.58 2.46
CA ASP A 329 -28.96 3.25 1.05
C ASP A 329 -29.48 1.85 0.74
N ALA A 330 -30.65 1.76 0.12
CA ALA A 330 -31.31 0.50 -0.16
C ALA A 330 -30.49 -0.46 -1.03
N ALA A 331 -29.54 0.04 -1.85
CA ALA A 331 -28.67 -0.80 -2.66
C ALA A 331 -27.58 -1.47 -1.83
N LEU A 332 -27.03 -0.76 -0.85
CA LEU A 332 -26.02 -1.27 0.08
C LEU A 332 -26.65 -2.15 1.16
N GLU A 333 -27.76 -1.71 1.75
CA GLU A 333 -28.47 -2.46 2.80
C GLU A 333 -28.82 -3.90 2.35
N ARG A 334 -29.22 -4.08 1.08
CA ARG A 334 -29.53 -5.39 0.50
C ARG A 334 -28.31 -6.28 0.26
N ARG A 335 -27.10 -5.75 0.34
CA ARG A 335 -25.85 -6.47 0.03
C ARG A 335 -24.99 -6.71 1.25
N PHE A 336 -25.11 -5.86 2.25
CA PHE A 336 -24.35 -5.96 3.48
C PHE A 336 -25.17 -6.61 4.61
N GLN A 337 -24.49 -7.34 5.48
CA GLN A 337 -25.02 -7.95 6.69
C GLN A 337 -24.25 -7.43 7.91
N PRO A 338 -24.90 -6.75 8.86
CA PRO A 338 -24.24 -6.30 10.07
C PRO A 338 -23.76 -7.47 10.95
N VAL A 339 -22.56 -7.32 11.48
CA VAL A 339 -21.91 -8.15 12.50
C VAL A 339 -21.49 -7.21 13.61
N PHE A 340 -22.15 -7.28 14.74
CA PHE A 340 -21.83 -6.38 15.87
C PHE A 340 -20.59 -6.86 16.60
N VAL A 341 -19.70 -5.92 16.90
CA VAL A 341 -18.43 -6.09 17.60
C VAL A 341 -18.50 -5.28 18.90
N GLY A 342 -18.76 -5.97 19.99
CA GLY A 342 -18.86 -5.33 21.30
C GLY A 342 -17.48 -5.03 21.90
N GLU A 343 -17.47 -4.14 22.89
CA GLU A 343 -16.32 -3.95 23.77
C GLU A 343 -16.04 -5.26 24.53
N PRO A 344 -14.80 -5.79 24.55
CA PRO A 344 -14.48 -6.97 25.32
C PRO A 344 -14.55 -6.68 26.82
N THR A 345 -14.82 -7.70 27.61
CA THR A 345 -14.79 -7.57 29.06
C THR A 345 -13.36 -7.37 29.57
N VAL A 346 -13.19 -6.92 30.83
CA VAL A 346 -11.85 -6.81 31.46
C VAL A 346 -11.10 -8.14 31.44
N PRO A 347 -11.72 -9.30 31.80
CA PRO A 347 -11.06 -10.60 31.67
C PRO A 347 -10.62 -10.95 30.25
N ASP A 348 -11.47 -10.67 29.23
CA ASP A 348 -11.11 -10.90 27.82
C ASP A 348 -9.94 -10.00 27.40
N SER A 349 -9.96 -8.73 27.82
CA SER A 349 -8.88 -7.78 27.55
C SER A 349 -7.55 -8.21 28.18
N ILE A 350 -7.58 -8.75 29.41
CA ILE A 350 -6.37 -9.33 30.04
C ILE A 350 -5.84 -10.50 29.20
N SER A 351 -6.72 -11.36 28.68
CA SER A 351 -6.32 -12.47 27.81
C SER A 351 -5.70 -11.97 26.50
N ILE A 352 -6.26 -10.91 25.92
CA ILE A 352 -5.70 -10.24 24.72
C ILE A 352 -4.31 -9.68 25.03
N LEU A 353 -4.15 -8.93 26.11
CA LEU A 353 -2.85 -8.38 26.54
C LEU A 353 -1.79 -9.47 26.78
N ARG A 354 -2.19 -10.61 27.38
CA ARG A 354 -1.29 -11.77 27.54
C ARG A 354 -0.80 -12.32 26.22
N GLY A 355 -1.66 -12.37 25.21
CA GLY A 355 -1.28 -12.81 23.87
C GLY A 355 -0.37 -11.85 23.12
N LEU A 356 -0.46 -10.55 23.42
CA LEU A 356 0.39 -9.52 22.82
C LEU A 356 1.70 -9.29 23.58
N LYS A 357 1.77 -9.71 24.85
CA LYS A 357 2.86 -9.45 25.79
C LYS A 357 4.24 -9.67 25.18
N GLU A 358 4.49 -10.83 24.61
CA GLU A 358 5.82 -11.21 24.09
C GLU A 358 6.32 -10.25 23.01
N LYS A 359 5.43 -9.79 22.14
CA LYS A 359 5.77 -8.84 21.09
C LYS A 359 6.15 -7.46 21.64
N TYR A 360 5.41 -6.98 22.63
CA TYR A 360 5.71 -5.72 23.32
C TYR A 360 6.98 -5.81 24.15
N GLU A 361 7.22 -6.92 24.83
CA GLU A 361 8.49 -7.18 25.54
C GLU A 361 9.68 -7.14 24.57
N LEU A 362 9.55 -7.78 23.42
CA LEU A 362 10.59 -7.79 22.39
C LEU A 362 10.83 -6.38 21.77
N HIS A 363 9.75 -5.65 21.52
CA HIS A 363 9.83 -4.31 20.93
C HIS A 363 10.50 -3.30 21.86
N HIS A 364 10.11 -3.29 23.14
CA HIS A 364 10.63 -2.32 24.11
C HIS A 364 11.89 -2.79 24.85
N GLY A 365 12.23 -4.08 24.75
CA GLY A 365 13.37 -4.64 25.48
C GLY A 365 13.17 -4.68 27.00
N VAL A 366 11.93 -4.66 27.48
CA VAL A 366 11.56 -4.67 28.89
C VAL A 366 10.69 -5.90 29.21
N ARG A 367 10.67 -6.32 30.48
CA ARG A 367 9.82 -7.41 30.93
C ARG A 367 8.49 -6.86 31.46
N ILE A 368 7.38 -7.40 30.98
CA ILE A 368 6.03 -7.02 31.40
C ILE A 368 5.47 -8.12 32.31
N THR A 369 5.15 -7.80 33.57
CA THR A 369 4.60 -8.77 34.50
C THR A 369 3.10 -8.99 34.25
N ASP A 370 2.56 -10.15 34.64
CA ASP A 370 1.13 -10.42 34.55
C ASP A 370 0.30 -9.42 35.36
N ALA A 371 0.82 -9.00 36.51
CA ALA A 371 0.19 -7.97 37.35
C ALA A 371 0.07 -6.62 36.62
N ALA A 372 1.04 -6.26 35.78
CA ALA A 372 0.98 -5.04 34.97
C ALA A 372 -0.12 -5.12 33.91
N LEU A 373 -0.31 -6.30 33.26
CA LEU A 373 -1.39 -6.50 32.29
C LEU A 373 -2.77 -6.40 32.93
N VAL A 374 -2.93 -7.02 34.10
CA VAL A 374 -4.17 -6.94 34.90
C VAL A 374 -4.43 -5.50 35.33
N ALA A 375 -3.39 -4.78 35.78
CA ALA A 375 -3.50 -3.37 36.14
C ALA A 375 -3.86 -2.49 34.93
N ALA A 376 -3.21 -2.69 33.77
CA ALA A 376 -3.50 -1.95 32.54
C ALA A 376 -4.97 -2.09 32.10
N ALA A 377 -5.50 -3.32 32.08
CA ALA A 377 -6.90 -3.55 31.72
C ALA A 377 -7.88 -2.96 32.75
N THR A 378 -7.60 -3.14 34.06
CA THR A 378 -8.51 -2.71 35.13
C THR A 378 -8.51 -1.19 35.29
N LEU A 379 -7.33 -0.55 35.29
CA LEU A 379 -7.20 0.89 35.49
C LEU A 379 -7.68 1.66 34.24
N SER A 380 -7.35 1.19 33.04
CA SER A 380 -7.86 1.83 31.81
C SER A 380 -9.39 1.76 31.74
N ASN A 381 -9.99 0.61 32.10
CA ASN A 381 -11.45 0.49 32.15
C ASN A 381 -12.08 1.43 33.18
N ARG A 382 -11.43 1.66 34.30
CA ARG A 382 -11.97 2.50 35.39
C ARG A 382 -11.80 4.01 35.16
N TYR A 383 -10.66 4.41 34.60
CA TYR A 383 -10.26 5.83 34.57
C TYR A 383 -10.26 6.46 33.18
N ILE A 384 -10.25 5.67 32.11
CA ILE A 384 -10.31 6.16 30.74
C ILE A 384 -11.71 5.88 30.19
N ALA A 385 -12.57 6.91 30.25
CA ALA A 385 -13.99 6.79 29.92
C ALA A 385 -14.32 7.09 28.44
N ASP A 386 -13.46 7.80 27.73
CA ASP A 386 -13.63 8.28 26.37
C ASP A 386 -13.11 7.31 25.30
N ARG A 387 -12.54 6.17 25.71
CA ARG A 387 -11.99 5.11 24.84
C ARG A 387 -12.48 3.74 25.28
N PHE A 388 -12.38 2.75 24.39
CA PHE A 388 -12.89 1.41 24.59
C PHE A 388 -11.76 0.38 24.74
N LEU A 389 -12.05 -0.72 25.47
CA LEU A 389 -11.20 -1.88 25.50
C LEU A 389 -11.25 -2.64 24.17
N PRO A 390 -10.17 -3.33 23.75
CA PRO A 390 -8.89 -3.49 24.46
C PRO A 390 -7.90 -2.34 24.19
N ASP A 391 -8.20 -1.44 23.26
CA ASP A 391 -7.29 -0.43 22.73
C ASP A 391 -6.69 0.45 23.84
N LYS A 392 -7.52 1.01 24.74
CA LYS A 392 -7.04 1.82 25.87
C LYS A 392 -6.14 1.08 26.84
N ALA A 393 -6.28 -0.25 26.97
CA ALA A 393 -5.42 -1.06 27.83
C ALA A 393 -4.09 -1.41 27.14
N ILE A 394 -4.13 -1.63 25.82
CA ILE A 394 -2.94 -1.85 25.00
C ILE A 394 -2.07 -0.59 25.01
N ASP A 395 -2.67 0.58 24.76
CA ASP A 395 -1.97 1.87 24.79
C ASP A 395 -1.34 2.15 26.17
N LEU A 396 -2.06 1.88 27.25
CA LEU A 396 -1.53 2.09 28.60
C LEU A 396 -0.32 1.17 28.88
N MET A 397 -0.36 -0.07 28.39
CA MET A 397 0.77 -1.01 28.50
C MET A 397 1.95 -0.55 27.65
N ASP A 398 1.70 -0.09 26.42
CA ASP A 398 2.71 0.38 25.46
C ASP A 398 3.42 1.63 25.99
N GLU A 399 2.66 2.62 26.46
CA GLU A 399 3.16 3.86 27.04
C GLU A 399 4.03 3.59 28.29
N ALA A 400 3.56 2.71 29.18
CA ALA A 400 4.31 2.34 30.38
C ALA A 400 5.63 1.62 30.04
N ALA A 401 5.62 0.74 29.04
CA ALA A 401 6.80 0.01 28.57
C ALA A 401 7.80 0.97 27.88
N SER A 402 7.31 1.88 27.06
CA SER A 402 8.10 2.92 26.39
C SER A 402 8.80 3.82 27.40
N ARG A 403 8.05 4.29 28.41
CA ARG A 403 8.60 5.12 29.48
C ARG A 403 9.70 4.38 30.26
N LEU A 404 9.47 3.13 30.64
CA LEU A 404 10.46 2.34 31.35
C LEU A 404 11.74 2.14 30.51
N ARG A 405 11.58 1.87 29.21
CA ARG A 405 12.74 1.80 28.29
C ARG A 405 13.53 3.10 28.28
N MET A 406 12.88 4.24 28.19
CA MET A 406 13.53 5.56 28.23
C MET A 406 14.29 5.77 29.55
N GLU A 407 13.71 5.37 30.68
CA GLU A 407 14.35 5.46 31.99
C GLU A 407 15.62 4.59 32.09
N VAL A 408 15.61 3.41 31.43
CA VAL A 408 16.77 2.50 31.39
C VAL A 408 17.87 3.00 30.42
N GLU A 409 17.49 3.56 29.28
CA GLU A 409 18.43 4.02 28.24
C GLU A 409 18.95 5.45 28.50
N SER A 410 18.24 6.27 29.26
CA SER A 410 18.63 7.64 29.58
C SER A 410 19.36 7.75 30.93
N LYS A 411 20.10 8.84 31.13
CA LYS A 411 20.63 9.17 32.44
C LYS A 411 19.47 9.38 33.42
N PRO A 412 19.59 8.90 34.69
CA PRO A 412 18.59 9.20 35.70
C PRO A 412 18.30 10.69 35.77
N GLU A 413 17.04 11.06 35.91
CA GLU A 413 16.57 12.46 35.89
C GLU A 413 17.33 13.36 36.89
N GLU A 414 17.70 12.80 38.03
CA GLU A 414 18.52 13.49 39.05
C GLU A 414 19.88 13.89 38.51
N ILE A 415 20.53 13.00 37.73
CA ILE A 415 21.88 13.28 37.15
C ILE A 415 21.72 14.29 36.00
N GLU A 416 20.66 14.17 35.19
CA GLU A 416 20.43 15.13 34.12
C GLU A 416 20.15 16.55 34.64
N ASN A 417 19.39 16.67 35.72
CA ASN A 417 19.14 17.94 36.39
C ASN A 417 20.42 18.55 36.99
N LEU A 418 21.30 17.70 37.53
CA LEU A 418 22.60 18.16 37.98
C LEU A 418 23.51 18.63 36.83
N ASP A 419 23.54 17.88 35.71
CA ASP A 419 24.29 18.25 34.52
C ASP A 419 23.79 19.59 33.94
N ARG A 420 22.45 19.79 33.87
CA ARG A 420 21.85 21.07 33.44
C ARG A 420 22.25 22.22 34.39
N ARG A 421 22.24 21.98 35.70
CA ARG A 421 22.63 23.00 36.66
C ARG A 421 24.08 23.34 36.57
N ILE A 422 24.98 22.35 36.37
CA ILE A 422 26.41 22.56 36.13
C ILE A 422 26.65 23.36 34.85
N MET A 423 25.92 23.04 33.78
CA MET A 423 26.04 23.77 32.52
C MET A 423 25.58 25.22 32.66
N GLN A 424 24.48 25.47 33.36
CA GLN A 424 23.99 26.82 33.64
C GLN A 424 25.00 27.63 34.41
N LEU A 425 25.57 27.09 35.50
CA LEU A 425 26.61 27.76 36.30
C LEU A 425 27.90 28.01 35.52
N LYS A 426 28.23 27.16 34.55
CA LYS A 426 29.38 27.38 33.66
C LYS A 426 29.14 28.53 32.67
N ILE A 427 27.90 28.76 32.25
CA ILE A 427 27.54 29.86 31.35
C ILE A 427 27.48 31.19 32.12
N GLU A 428 27.06 31.15 33.38
CA GLU A 428 26.99 32.36 34.26
C GLU A 428 28.34 32.81 34.76
N ARG A 429 29.39 31.97 34.68
CA ARG A 429 30.80 32.27 35.02
C ARG A 429 31.54 32.91 33.86
#